data_059383ae84789fc9570087dcc44736c5
#
_entry.id   059383ae84789fc9570087dcc44736c5
#
_cell.length_a   1.000
_cell.length_b   1.000
_cell.length_c   1.000
_cell.angle_alpha   90.00
_cell.angle_beta   90.00
_cell.angle_gamma   90.00
#
_symmetry.space_group_name_H-M   'P 1'
#
loop_
_entity.id
_entity.type
_entity.pdbx_description
1 polymer ?
#
loop_
_entity_poly.entity_id
_entity_poly.type
_entity_poly.pdbx_seq_one_letter_code
_entity_poly.pdbx_strand_id
1 'polypeptide(L)'
;MNQTELPLVLIGFGNVARRFVRLLDETAERRDFKWKVVGISTRHHGSVIDAGGIDVARAMAIVESRQSLDRLDAAPRERSGIDVIRQVADAMADEAAEGRLVCIETTVLDIDRGEPAVSHVRAALESQAHVITANKALLATHGPELFAAAEQVGAQLYYEAAVAAAIPII
;
A
#
# COMPACT_ATOMS: atom_id res chain seq x y z
N MET A 1 -15.48 -22.71 -3.31
CA MET A 1 -14.11 -22.43 -2.86
C MET A 1 -14.13 -21.01 -2.32
N ASN A 2 -13.76 -20.81 -1.05
CA ASN A 2 -13.62 -19.45 -0.52
C ASN A 2 -12.47 -18.77 -1.26
N GLN A 3 -12.74 -17.65 -1.93
CA GLN A 3 -11.69 -16.84 -2.52
C GLN A 3 -10.93 -16.14 -1.39
N THR A 4 -9.60 -16.17 -1.44
CA THR A 4 -8.76 -15.41 -0.50
C THR A 4 -9.04 -13.93 -0.65
N GLU A 5 -9.28 -13.23 0.46
CA GLU A 5 -9.43 -11.78 0.50
C GLU A 5 -8.11 -11.12 0.95
N LEU A 6 -7.54 -10.28 0.10
CA LEU A 6 -6.26 -9.63 0.37
C LEU A 6 -6.50 -8.24 1.00
N PRO A 7 -6.07 -8.01 2.25
CA PRO A 7 -6.09 -6.69 2.84
C PRO A 7 -4.98 -5.82 2.22
N LEU A 8 -5.35 -4.62 1.76
CA LEU A 8 -4.45 -3.67 1.12
C LEU A 8 -4.30 -2.42 1.98
N VAL A 9 -3.07 -1.97 2.19
CA VAL A 9 -2.77 -0.63 2.71
C VAL A 9 -2.11 0.21 1.63
N LEU A 10 -2.66 1.40 1.36
CA LEU A 10 -2.20 2.30 0.31
C LEU A 10 -1.40 3.45 0.93
N ILE A 11 -0.10 3.46 0.69
CA ILE A 11 0.81 4.51 1.13
C ILE A 11 1.13 5.41 -0.06
N GLY A 12 0.52 6.60 -0.03
CA GLY A 12 0.31 7.44 -1.19
C GLY A 12 -1.01 7.11 -1.90
N PHE A 13 -1.87 8.12 -2.06
CA PHE A 13 -3.16 7.96 -2.75
C PHE A 13 -3.30 8.95 -3.92
N GLY A 14 -2.20 9.06 -4.68
CA GLY A 14 -2.09 9.85 -5.90
C GLY A 14 -2.69 9.14 -7.13
N ASN A 15 -2.31 9.63 -8.32
CA ASN A 15 -2.82 9.09 -9.58
C ASN A 15 -2.53 7.60 -9.76
N VAL A 16 -1.35 7.13 -9.35
CA VAL A 16 -0.93 5.73 -9.48
C VAL A 16 -1.82 4.82 -8.64
N ALA A 17 -1.93 5.09 -7.33
CA ALA A 17 -2.75 4.27 -6.43
C ALA A 17 -4.23 4.28 -6.84
N ARG A 18 -4.78 5.44 -7.19
CA ARG A 18 -6.19 5.53 -7.65
C ARG A 18 -6.43 4.78 -8.95
N ARG A 19 -5.50 4.83 -9.91
CA ARG A 19 -5.61 4.03 -11.14
C ARG A 19 -5.47 2.53 -10.86
N PHE A 20 -4.57 2.16 -9.96
CA PHE A 20 -4.39 0.77 -9.54
C PHE A 20 -5.70 0.20 -8.96
N VAL A 21 -6.36 0.90 -8.05
CA VAL A 21 -7.63 0.43 -7.47
C VAL A 21 -8.74 0.32 -8.52
N ARG A 22 -8.86 1.31 -9.41
CA ARG A 22 -9.82 1.21 -10.53
C ARG A 22 -9.53 0.00 -11.41
N LEU A 23 -8.26 -0.32 -11.66
CA LEU A 23 -7.87 -1.50 -12.43
C LEU A 23 -8.23 -2.80 -11.71
N LEU A 24 -8.12 -2.83 -10.37
CA LEU A 24 -8.57 -3.96 -9.59
C LEU A 24 -10.07 -4.22 -9.75
N ASP A 25 -10.90 -3.17 -9.75
CA ASP A 25 -12.34 -3.27 -10.00
C ASP A 25 -12.65 -3.70 -11.44
N GLU A 26 -12.04 -3.02 -12.44
CA GLU A 26 -12.25 -3.29 -13.87
C GLU A 26 -11.90 -4.74 -14.27
N THR A 27 -11.04 -5.39 -13.52
CA THR A 27 -10.54 -6.74 -13.81
C THR A 27 -10.98 -7.79 -12.78
N ALA A 28 -11.94 -7.46 -11.91
CA ALA A 28 -12.39 -8.33 -10.82
C ALA A 28 -12.82 -9.73 -11.31
N GLU A 29 -13.55 -9.81 -12.42
CA GLU A 29 -14.03 -11.08 -13.00
C GLU A 29 -12.90 -11.99 -13.54
N ARG A 30 -11.70 -11.45 -13.74
CA ARG A 30 -10.54 -12.19 -14.28
C ARG A 30 -9.61 -12.72 -13.19
N ARG A 31 -10.00 -12.57 -11.91
CA ARG A 31 -9.16 -12.89 -10.77
C ARG A 31 -9.80 -13.95 -9.91
N ASP A 32 -8.97 -14.72 -9.25
CA ASP A 32 -9.33 -15.78 -8.31
C ASP A 32 -9.25 -15.33 -6.83
N PHE A 33 -8.99 -14.04 -6.59
CA PHE A 33 -8.94 -13.44 -5.26
C PHE A 33 -9.85 -12.20 -5.15
N LYS A 34 -10.28 -11.90 -3.93
CA LYS A 34 -10.91 -10.65 -3.52
C LYS A 34 -9.89 -9.72 -2.87
N TRP A 35 -10.25 -8.47 -2.69
CA TRP A 35 -9.41 -7.49 -2.02
C TRP A 35 -10.27 -6.49 -1.25
N LYS A 36 -9.72 -5.93 -0.19
CA LYS A 36 -10.27 -4.79 0.55
C LYS A 36 -9.17 -3.81 0.92
N VAL A 37 -9.42 -2.51 0.81
CA VAL A 37 -8.50 -1.50 1.30
C VAL A 37 -8.81 -1.25 2.76
N VAL A 38 -7.83 -1.45 3.64
CA VAL A 38 -7.98 -1.33 5.10
C VAL A 38 -7.21 -0.15 5.69
N GLY A 39 -6.37 0.49 4.89
CA GLY A 39 -5.65 1.71 5.29
C GLY A 39 -5.26 2.55 4.09
N ILE A 40 -5.36 3.88 4.23
CA ILE A 40 -4.88 4.85 3.25
C ILE A 40 -4.12 5.94 4.00
N SER A 41 -2.91 6.27 3.53
CA SER A 41 -2.14 7.42 4.02
C SER A 41 -1.78 8.33 2.87
N THR A 42 -1.93 9.64 3.08
CA THR A 42 -1.56 10.66 2.11
C THR A 42 -0.71 11.74 2.77
N ARG A 43 0.06 12.46 1.97
CA ARG A 43 0.86 13.59 2.46
C ARG A 43 0.01 14.80 2.87
N HIS A 44 -1.11 15.06 2.18
CA HIS A 44 -1.86 16.32 2.29
C HIS A 44 -3.34 16.16 2.63
N HIS A 45 -3.85 14.92 2.61
CA HIS A 45 -5.28 14.65 2.84
C HIS A 45 -5.51 13.74 4.04
N GLY A 46 -4.56 13.68 4.98
CA GLY A 46 -4.68 12.85 6.17
C GLY A 46 -4.61 11.35 5.88
N SER A 47 -5.18 10.57 6.76
CA SER A 47 -5.20 9.12 6.70
C SER A 47 -6.52 8.55 7.18
N VAL A 48 -6.79 7.29 6.82
CA VAL A 48 -7.95 6.54 7.32
C VAL A 48 -7.55 5.07 7.50
N ILE A 49 -8.07 4.45 8.56
CA ILE A 49 -7.94 3.02 8.84
C ILE A 49 -9.33 2.46 9.13
N ASP A 50 -9.67 1.37 8.45
CA ASP A 50 -10.88 0.60 8.70
C ASP A 50 -10.62 -0.87 8.35
N ALA A 51 -10.50 -1.73 9.34
CA ALA A 51 -10.27 -3.17 9.15
C ALA A 51 -11.43 -3.86 8.41
N GLY A 52 -12.65 -3.32 8.50
CA GLY A 52 -13.81 -3.80 7.76
C GLY A 52 -13.78 -3.47 6.27
N GLY A 53 -12.94 -2.54 5.86
CA GLY A 53 -12.79 -2.11 4.47
C GLY A 53 -13.26 -0.68 4.21
N ILE A 54 -12.41 0.10 3.57
CA ILE A 54 -12.64 1.51 3.22
C ILE A 54 -13.42 1.58 1.90
N ASP A 55 -14.47 2.38 1.85
CA ASP A 55 -15.13 2.77 0.61
C ASP A 55 -14.17 3.64 -0.24
N VAL A 56 -13.49 2.99 -1.18
CA VAL A 56 -12.46 3.62 -2.00
C VAL A 56 -13.05 4.65 -2.95
N ALA A 57 -14.27 4.47 -3.45
CA ALA A 57 -14.93 5.44 -4.32
C ALA A 57 -15.18 6.74 -3.54
N ARG A 58 -15.63 6.64 -2.31
CA ARG A 58 -15.81 7.78 -1.41
C ARG A 58 -14.48 8.43 -1.03
N ALA A 59 -13.43 7.64 -0.77
CA ALA A 59 -12.10 8.15 -0.50
C ALA A 59 -11.53 8.94 -1.70
N MET A 60 -11.72 8.45 -2.93
CA MET A 60 -11.35 9.16 -4.15
C MET A 60 -12.06 10.51 -4.26
N ALA A 61 -13.39 10.55 -4.07
CA ALA A 61 -14.18 11.77 -4.15
C ALA A 61 -13.73 12.82 -3.12
N ILE A 62 -13.39 12.39 -1.90
CA ILE A 62 -12.87 13.26 -0.83
C ILE A 62 -11.56 13.89 -1.26
N VAL A 63 -10.59 13.11 -1.74
CA VAL A 63 -9.28 13.60 -2.15
C VAL A 63 -9.38 14.51 -3.40
N GLU A 64 -10.22 14.16 -4.36
CA GLU A 64 -10.50 14.98 -5.54
C GLU A 64 -11.12 16.33 -5.19
N SER A 65 -11.94 16.36 -4.12
CA SER A 65 -12.50 17.60 -3.55
C SER A 65 -11.54 18.32 -2.61
N ARG A 66 -10.27 17.90 -2.51
CA ARG A 66 -9.24 18.46 -1.62
C ARG A 66 -9.62 18.46 -0.14
N GLN A 67 -10.43 17.49 0.28
CA GLN A 67 -10.83 17.31 1.68
C GLN A 67 -9.96 16.26 2.36
N SER A 68 -10.08 16.16 3.71
CA SER A 68 -9.34 15.19 4.51
C SER A 68 -10.05 13.83 4.54
N LEU A 69 -9.25 12.76 4.43
CA LEU A 69 -9.67 11.37 4.63
C LEU A 69 -10.09 11.08 6.08
N ASP A 70 -9.72 11.94 7.02
CA ASP A 70 -10.14 11.82 8.43
C ASP A 70 -11.67 11.77 8.57
N ARG A 71 -12.41 12.25 7.57
CA ARG A 71 -13.87 12.18 7.52
C ARG A 71 -14.41 10.75 7.38
N LEU A 72 -13.60 9.81 6.98
CA LEU A 72 -13.92 8.38 6.88
C LEU A 72 -13.43 7.59 8.09
N ASP A 73 -12.58 8.18 8.91
CA ASP A 73 -11.97 7.51 10.06
C ASP A 73 -12.89 7.59 11.28
N ALA A 74 -13.13 6.45 11.93
CA ALA A 74 -13.94 6.38 13.14
C ALA A 74 -13.26 7.08 14.34
N ALA A 75 -11.92 7.17 14.32
CA ALA A 75 -11.10 7.82 15.35
C ALA A 75 -9.99 8.66 14.68
N PRO A 76 -10.36 9.77 14.04
CA PRO A 76 -9.42 10.58 13.26
C PRO A 76 -8.32 11.15 14.15
N ARG A 77 -7.08 10.98 13.70
CA ARG A 77 -5.88 11.52 14.34
C ARG A 77 -4.76 11.67 13.31
N GLU A 78 -3.80 12.52 13.60
CA GLU A 78 -2.61 12.63 12.78
C GLU A 78 -1.79 11.32 12.84
N ARG A 79 -1.45 10.78 11.67
CA ARG A 79 -0.66 9.57 11.49
C ARG A 79 0.32 9.76 10.35
N SER A 80 1.55 9.32 10.53
CA SER A 80 2.48 9.12 9.43
C SER A 80 2.11 7.89 8.60
N GLY A 81 2.70 7.73 7.40
CA GLY A 81 2.53 6.50 6.63
C GLY A 81 3.00 5.25 7.38
N ILE A 82 4.06 5.37 8.18
CA ILE A 82 4.57 4.29 9.04
C ILE A 82 3.56 3.91 10.12
N ASP A 83 2.92 4.90 10.76
CA ASP A 83 1.89 4.64 11.77
C ASP A 83 0.70 3.92 11.18
N VAL A 84 0.27 4.30 9.97
CA VAL A 84 -0.83 3.62 9.27
C VAL A 84 -0.46 2.17 8.96
N ILE A 85 0.74 1.90 8.44
CA ILE A 85 1.21 0.54 8.15
C ILE A 85 1.16 -0.32 9.41
N ARG A 86 1.77 0.14 10.50
CA ARG A 86 1.86 -0.63 11.76
C ARG A 86 0.48 -0.87 12.38
N GLN A 87 -0.36 0.17 12.47
CA GLN A 87 -1.69 0.04 13.04
C GLN A 87 -2.59 -0.89 12.22
N VAL A 88 -2.49 -0.84 10.89
CA VAL A 88 -3.23 -1.79 10.02
C VAL A 88 -2.71 -3.21 10.24
N ALA A 89 -1.39 -3.41 10.29
CA ALA A 89 -0.82 -4.73 10.53
C ALA A 89 -1.27 -5.30 11.89
N ASP A 90 -1.26 -4.49 12.94
CA ASP A 90 -1.74 -4.89 14.26
C ASP A 90 -3.25 -5.25 14.23
N ALA A 91 -4.06 -4.44 13.56
CA ALA A 91 -5.50 -4.68 13.45
C ALA A 91 -5.85 -5.93 12.63
N MET A 92 -4.98 -6.33 11.69
CA MET A 92 -5.17 -7.48 10.81
C MET A 92 -4.45 -8.74 11.31
N ALA A 93 -3.75 -8.69 12.46
CA ALA A 93 -2.93 -9.79 12.94
C ALA A 93 -3.71 -11.10 13.14
N ASP A 94 -4.95 -11.03 13.60
CA ASP A 94 -5.81 -12.19 13.81
C ASP A 94 -6.43 -12.73 12.49
N GLU A 95 -6.56 -11.88 11.47
CA GLU A 95 -7.07 -12.26 10.15
C GLU A 95 -5.97 -12.79 9.22
N ALA A 96 -4.70 -12.66 9.60
CA ALA A 96 -3.53 -13.07 8.80
C ALA A 96 -3.47 -14.57 8.46
N ALA A 97 -4.34 -15.39 9.05
CA ALA A 97 -4.52 -16.79 8.65
C ALA A 97 -5.10 -16.96 7.24
N GLU A 98 -5.77 -15.94 6.69
CA GLU A 98 -6.42 -15.98 5.36
C GLU A 98 -5.64 -15.24 4.26
N GLY A 99 -4.72 -14.35 4.61
CA GLY A 99 -3.90 -13.62 3.62
C GLY A 99 -3.06 -12.52 4.28
N ARG A 100 -1.78 -12.42 3.92
CA ARG A 100 -0.91 -11.37 4.43
C ARG A 100 -1.33 -10.00 3.91
N LEU A 101 -1.16 -8.98 4.75
CA LEU A 101 -1.29 -7.58 4.36
C LEU A 101 -0.40 -7.27 3.15
N VAL A 102 -0.92 -6.53 2.19
CA VAL A 102 -0.17 -6.04 1.03
C VAL A 102 -0.07 -4.52 1.11
N CYS A 103 1.15 -4.03 1.27
CA CYS A 103 1.45 -2.60 1.25
C CYS A 103 1.74 -2.13 -0.18
N ILE A 104 0.93 -1.21 -0.68
CA ILE A 104 1.11 -0.56 -1.99
C ILE A 104 1.77 0.80 -1.75
N GLU A 105 3.06 0.91 -2.04
CA GLU A 105 3.85 2.11 -1.86
C GLU A 105 3.92 2.90 -3.17
N THR A 106 3.34 4.10 -3.19
CA THR A 106 3.28 5.00 -4.36
C THR A 106 3.49 6.45 -3.99
N THR A 107 4.35 6.71 -3.00
CA THR A 107 4.67 8.07 -2.58
C THR A 107 5.57 8.79 -3.59
N VAL A 108 5.84 10.06 -3.32
CA VAL A 108 6.65 10.90 -4.20
C VAL A 108 8.09 10.36 -4.26
N LEU A 109 8.66 10.37 -5.46
CA LEU A 109 10.03 9.95 -5.72
C LEU A 109 11.03 11.00 -5.18
N ASP A 110 11.86 10.60 -4.22
CA ASP A 110 13.12 11.26 -3.87
C ASP A 110 14.28 10.47 -4.49
N ILE A 111 14.95 11.08 -5.48
CA ILE A 111 15.98 10.40 -6.27
C ILE A 111 17.26 10.19 -5.45
N ASP A 112 17.56 11.07 -4.51
CA ASP A 112 18.83 11.07 -3.80
C ASP A 112 18.83 10.11 -2.60
N ARG A 113 17.73 10.06 -1.85
CA ARG A 113 17.63 9.31 -0.59
C ARG A 113 16.66 8.14 -0.63
N GLY A 114 15.78 8.10 -1.62
CA GLY A 114 14.68 7.12 -1.70
C GLY A 114 13.58 7.31 -0.65
N GLU A 115 13.64 8.39 0.14
CA GLU A 115 12.64 8.67 1.18
C GLU A 115 11.41 9.42 0.63
N PRO A 116 10.24 9.25 1.22
CA PRO A 116 9.92 8.43 2.39
C PRO A 116 9.69 6.93 2.08
N ALA A 117 9.84 6.50 0.83
CA ALA A 117 9.49 5.16 0.37
C ALA A 117 10.32 4.07 1.08
N VAL A 118 11.63 4.30 1.30
CA VAL A 118 12.50 3.36 2.01
C VAL A 118 11.99 3.08 3.42
N SER A 119 11.64 4.13 4.17
CA SER A 119 11.10 4.00 5.53
C SER A 119 9.74 3.30 5.54
N HIS A 120 8.88 3.55 4.55
CA HIS A 120 7.59 2.88 4.42
C HIS A 120 7.76 1.38 4.13
N VAL A 121 8.64 1.03 3.18
CA VAL A 121 8.90 -0.37 2.82
C VAL A 121 9.51 -1.13 4.00
N ARG A 122 10.47 -0.54 4.72
CA ARG A 122 11.01 -1.16 5.94
C ARG A 122 9.91 -1.43 6.96
N ALA A 123 9.07 -0.44 7.28
CA ALA A 123 7.98 -0.61 8.23
C ALA A 123 6.99 -1.70 7.80
N ALA A 124 6.69 -1.81 6.50
CA ALA A 124 5.83 -2.86 5.97
C ALA A 124 6.46 -4.25 6.11
N LEU A 125 7.75 -4.39 5.79
CA LEU A 125 8.48 -5.66 5.96
C LEU A 125 8.62 -6.04 7.44
N GLU A 126 8.95 -5.09 8.33
CA GLU A 126 8.96 -5.31 9.78
C GLU A 126 7.61 -5.80 10.31
N SER A 127 6.52 -5.35 9.69
CA SER A 127 5.15 -5.79 9.97
C SER A 127 4.76 -7.08 9.19
N GLN A 128 5.71 -7.76 8.57
CA GLN A 128 5.53 -8.99 7.79
C GLN A 128 4.58 -8.85 6.58
N ALA A 129 4.32 -7.64 6.11
CA ALA A 129 3.50 -7.40 4.93
C ALA A 129 4.25 -7.69 3.63
N HIS A 130 3.54 -8.14 2.59
CA HIS A 130 4.05 -8.07 1.23
C HIS A 130 4.08 -6.62 0.77
N VAL A 131 5.00 -6.29 -0.14
CA VAL A 131 5.15 -4.92 -0.63
C VAL A 131 5.11 -4.89 -2.14
N ILE A 132 4.38 -3.92 -2.69
CA ILE A 132 4.43 -3.54 -4.11
C ILE A 132 4.81 -2.07 -4.15
N THR A 133 5.92 -1.72 -4.79
CA THR A 133 6.36 -0.32 -4.90
C THR A 133 6.48 0.12 -6.36
N ALA A 134 6.09 1.35 -6.63
CA ALA A 134 6.34 2.04 -7.88
C ALA A 134 7.56 2.98 -7.82
N ASN A 135 8.26 3.03 -6.69
CA ASN A 135 9.34 3.98 -6.44
C ASN A 135 10.71 3.43 -6.89
N LYS A 136 11.28 4.05 -7.92
CA LYS A 136 12.54 3.61 -8.53
C LYS A 136 13.77 3.86 -7.67
N ALA A 137 13.80 4.98 -6.95
CA ALA A 137 14.99 5.39 -6.20
C ALA A 137 15.29 4.46 -5.04
N LEU A 138 14.26 3.96 -4.36
CA LEU A 138 14.46 3.04 -3.23
C LEU A 138 15.21 1.77 -3.65
N LEU A 139 14.95 1.26 -4.85
CA LEU A 139 15.63 0.07 -5.37
C LEU A 139 17.08 0.35 -5.75
N ALA A 140 17.33 1.51 -6.35
CA ALA A 140 18.68 1.92 -6.73
C ALA A 140 19.59 2.16 -5.53
N THR A 141 19.02 2.66 -4.43
CA THR A 141 19.77 3.04 -3.23
C THR A 141 19.82 1.95 -2.15
N HIS A 142 18.73 1.21 -1.95
CA HIS A 142 18.54 0.28 -0.82
C HIS A 142 18.04 -1.12 -1.26
N GLY A 143 18.00 -1.42 -2.56
CA GLY A 143 17.47 -2.66 -3.09
C GLY A 143 17.99 -3.92 -2.39
N PRO A 144 19.32 -4.17 -2.35
CA PRO A 144 19.88 -5.37 -1.74
C PRO A 144 19.48 -5.57 -0.28
N GLU A 145 19.45 -4.49 0.51
CA GLU A 145 19.04 -4.51 1.91
C GLU A 145 17.56 -4.87 2.06
N LEU A 146 16.69 -4.25 1.25
CA LEU A 146 15.24 -4.47 1.32
C LEU A 146 14.85 -5.88 0.83
N PHE A 147 15.54 -6.42 -0.18
CA PHE A 147 15.35 -7.82 -0.59
C PHE A 147 15.76 -8.79 0.50
N ALA A 148 16.90 -8.58 1.16
CA ALA A 148 17.33 -9.41 2.27
C ALA A 148 16.33 -9.35 3.44
N ALA A 149 15.81 -8.15 3.77
CA ALA A 149 14.78 -8.00 4.80
C ALA A 149 13.49 -8.73 4.43
N ALA A 150 13.04 -8.65 3.18
CA ALA A 150 11.85 -9.37 2.72
C ALA A 150 12.03 -10.89 2.84
N GLU A 151 13.19 -11.42 2.44
CA GLU A 151 13.51 -12.84 2.55
C GLU A 151 13.52 -13.32 4.01
N GLN A 152 14.09 -12.54 4.93
CA GLN A 152 14.15 -12.88 6.36
C GLN A 152 12.76 -13.07 6.98
N VAL A 153 11.76 -12.30 6.56
CA VAL A 153 10.38 -12.38 7.08
C VAL A 153 9.46 -13.21 6.18
N GLY A 154 9.99 -13.79 5.10
CA GLY A 154 9.21 -14.56 4.12
C GLY A 154 8.15 -13.70 3.40
N ALA A 155 8.37 -12.39 3.26
CA ALA A 155 7.53 -11.49 2.49
C ALA A 155 7.99 -11.39 1.04
N GLN A 156 7.12 -10.89 0.16
CA GLN A 156 7.46 -10.60 -1.23
C GLN A 156 7.61 -9.08 -1.40
N LEU A 157 8.62 -8.66 -2.14
CA LEU A 157 8.82 -7.28 -2.56
C LEU A 157 8.76 -7.19 -4.08
N TYR A 158 7.64 -6.66 -4.61
CA TYR A 158 7.39 -6.49 -6.04
C TYR A 158 7.69 -5.05 -6.47
N TYR A 159 8.33 -4.90 -7.63
CA TYR A 159 8.83 -3.62 -8.10
C TYR A 159 8.78 -3.42 -9.63
N GLU A 160 8.07 -4.26 -10.36
CA GLU A 160 8.00 -4.23 -11.82
C GLU A 160 7.54 -2.86 -12.34
N ALA A 161 6.62 -2.20 -11.62
CA ALA A 161 6.18 -0.85 -11.96
C ALA A 161 7.31 0.20 -11.83
N ALA A 162 8.38 -0.10 -11.09
CA ALA A 162 9.55 0.76 -10.93
C ALA A 162 10.54 0.60 -12.09
N VAL A 163 10.48 -0.49 -12.86
CA VAL A 163 11.38 -0.78 -13.97
C VAL A 163 10.68 -0.49 -15.30
N ALA A 164 11.15 0.55 -16.01
CA ALA A 164 10.75 0.92 -17.37
C ALA A 164 9.24 1.03 -17.66
N ALA A 165 8.39 1.13 -16.63
CA ALA A 165 6.96 1.47 -16.71
C ALA A 165 6.21 0.80 -17.89
N ALA A 166 6.19 -0.53 -17.92
CA ALA A 166 5.52 -1.35 -18.93
C ALA A 166 6.23 -1.49 -20.30
N ILE A 167 7.49 -1.11 -20.42
CA ILE A 167 8.29 -1.53 -21.57
C ILE A 167 8.64 -3.00 -21.36
N PRO A 168 8.27 -3.93 -22.26
CA PRO A 168 8.61 -5.34 -22.15
C PRO A 168 10.10 -5.53 -22.47
N ILE A 169 10.93 -5.51 -21.42
CA ILE A 169 12.40 -5.68 -21.53
C ILE A 169 12.80 -7.15 -21.28
N ILE A 170 11.85 -7.98 -20.91
CA ILE A 170 12.05 -9.40 -20.56
C ILE A 170 11.41 -10.26 -21.63
#